data_a04a9b61456013754f391f30e83f55d4
#
_entry.id   a04a9b61456013754f391f30e83f55d4
#
_cell.length_a   1.000
_cell.length_b   1.000
_cell.length_c   1.000
_cell.angle_alpha   90.00
_cell.angle_beta   90.00
_cell.angle_gamma   90.00
#
_symmetry.space_group_name_H-M   'P 1'
#
loop_
_entity.id
_entity.type
_entity.pdbx_description
1 polymer ?
#
loop_
_entity_poly.entity_id
_entity_poly.type
_entity_poly.pdbx_seq_one_letter_code
_entity_poly.pdbx_strand_id
1 'polypeptide(L)'
;MSFWRMQLHPSDQAHAVAHTMKSLGLGYIGLDFANPPGDLTDVSREDIDKTQRDYWDFAHTMQVGDTVLVIAHHYPCALVEVVGEYNYIRRPSEELRVWFRHLRRVKVLGYYADYRTNPSAWEQTTMTDTISILKATDGVSYQLIERWRRAPDA
;
A
#
# COMPACT_ATOMS: atom_id res chain seq x y z
N MET A 1 11.13 12.35 -3.28
CA MET A 1 10.41 11.39 -2.45
C MET A 1 8.96 11.82 -2.28
N SER A 2 8.05 10.91 -2.56
CA SER A 2 6.62 11.16 -2.45
C SER A 2 6.02 10.32 -1.32
N PHE A 3 4.90 10.80 -0.78
CA PHE A 3 4.11 10.05 0.19
C PHE A 3 2.87 9.49 -0.49
N TRP A 4 2.54 8.27 -0.14
CA TRP A 4 1.38 7.56 -0.66
C TRP A 4 0.57 6.98 0.50
N ARG A 5 -0.68 6.69 0.23
CA ARG A 5 -1.48 5.80 1.08
C ARG A 5 -2.08 4.72 0.20
N MET A 6 -2.22 3.52 0.74
CA MET A 6 -2.86 2.43 0.00
C MET A 6 -3.50 1.42 0.94
N GLN A 7 -4.51 0.75 0.41
CA GLN A 7 -5.12 -0.40 1.06
C GLN A 7 -4.50 -1.66 0.49
N LEU A 8 -4.12 -2.58 1.35
CA LEU A 8 -3.34 -3.76 0.99
C LEU A 8 -4.11 -5.04 1.29
N HIS A 9 -5.36 -5.09 0.96
CA HIS A 9 -6.15 -6.28 1.23
C HIS A 9 -7.03 -6.64 0.03
N PRO A 10 -7.38 -7.93 -0.13
CA PRO A 10 -8.42 -8.30 -1.07
C PRO A 10 -9.76 -7.75 -0.59
N SER A 11 -10.79 -7.85 -1.39
CA SER A 11 -12.12 -7.30 -1.09
C SER A 11 -12.78 -7.90 0.17
N ASP A 12 -12.18 -8.90 0.80
CA ASP A 12 -12.69 -9.53 2.01
C ASP A 12 -12.25 -8.75 3.25
N GLN A 13 -13.14 -7.96 3.81
CA GLN A 13 -12.88 -7.16 4.99
C GLN A 13 -12.57 -7.99 6.24
N ALA A 14 -13.14 -9.17 6.36
CA ALA A 14 -12.92 -10.03 7.52
C ALA A 14 -11.47 -10.46 7.68
N HIS A 15 -10.73 -10.52 6.58
CA HIS A 15 -9.33 -10.97 6.57
C HIS A 15 -8.34 -9.86 6.22
N ALA A 16 -8.81 -8.61 6.08
CA ALA A 16 -7.99 -7.49 5.64
C ALA A 16 -6.72 -7.30 6.46
N VAL A 17 -6.85 -7.28 7.79
CA VAL A 17 -5.71 -7.08 8.68
C VAL A 17 -4.71 -8.22 8.57
N ALA A 18 -5.20 -9.46 8.61
CA ALA A 18 -4.35 -10.65 8.55
C ALA A 18 -3.57 -10.70 7.22
N HIS A 19 -4.23 -10.43 6.11
CA HIS A 19 -3.58 -10.41 4.79
C HIS A 19 -2.54 -9.29 4.70
N THR A 20 -2.88 -8.11 5.18
CA THR A 20 -1.96 -6.98 5.22
C THR A 20 -0.71 -7.31 6.02
N MET A 21 -0.88 -7.85 7.23
CA MET A 21 0.24 -8.19 8.09
C MET A 21 1.13 -9.26 7.49
N LYS A 22 0.54 -10.25 6.81
CA LYS A 22 1.32 -11.30 6.14
C LYS A 22 2.16 -10.75 4.99
N SER A 23 1.59 -9.88 4.15
CA SER A 23 2.34 -9.23 3.06
C SER A 23 3.51 -8.42 3.59
N LEU A 24 3.25 -7.60 4.59
CA LEU A 24 4.28 -6.74 5.17
C LEU A 24 5.36 -7.54 5.86
N GLY A 25 4.99 -8.64 6.51
CA GLY A 25 5.95 -9.55 7.13
C GLY A 25 6.89 -10.19 6.12
N LEU A 26 6.45 -10.37 4.88
CA LEU A 26 7.27 -10.86 3.78
C LEU A 26 8.01 -9.74 3.04
N GLY A 27 7.72 -8.48 3.36
CA GLY A 27 8.37 -7.33 2.76
C GLY A 27 7.79 -6.91 1.41
N TYR A 28 6.50 -7.06 1.21
CA TYR A 28 5.84 -6.70 -0.06
C TYR A 28 4.58 -5.89 0.14
N ILE A 29 4.35 -4.97 -0.80
CA ILE A 29 3.03 -4.37 -1.05
C ILE A 29 2.60 -4.74 -2.46
N GLY A 30 1.30 -4.76 -2.70
CA GLY A 30 0.81 -5.16 -4.02
C GLY A 30 -0.63 -4.78 -4.28
N LEU A 31 -1.03 -4.95 -5.53
CA LEU A 31 -2.39 -4.70 -6.00
C LEU A 31 -2.88 -5.89 -6.81
N ASP A 32 -4.12 -6.30 -6.56
CA ASP A 32 -4.85 -7.26 -7.39
C ASP A 32 -6.34 -7.16 -7.05
N PHE A 33 -7.03 -6.22 -7.65
CA PHE A 33 -8.46 -6.01 -7.46
C PHE A 33 -9.17 -6.00 -8.82
N ALA A 34 -10.41 -5.55 -8.88
CA ALA A 34 -11.24 -5.60 -10.09
C ALA A 34 -10.52 -5.12 -11.35
N ASN A 35 -10.73 -5.83 -12.46
CA ASN A 35 -10.18 -5.54 -13.78
C ASN A 35 -8.66 -5.38 -13.79
N PRO A 36 -7.90 -6.36 -13.27
CA PRO A 36 -6.44 -6.23 -13.22
C PRO A 36 -5.84 -6.30 -14.63
N PRO A 37 -4.90 -5.40 -14.95
CA PRO A 37 -4.13 -5.50 -16.20
C PRO A 37 -3.10 -6.63 -16.09
N GLY A 38 -2.46 -6.97 -17.20
CA GLY A 38 -1.28 -7.82 -17.19
C GLY A 38 -0.05 -7.08 -16.71
N ASP A 39 1.12 -7.59 -17.07
CA ASP A 39 2.41 -6.99 -16.73
C ASP A 39 2.53 -5.58 -17.33
N LEU A 40 2.80 -4.61 -16.49
CA LEU A 40 2.89 -3.20 -16.85
C LEU A 40 4.31 -2.70 -17.09
N THR A 41 5.30 -3.58 -17.08
CA THR A 41 6.72 -3.19 -17.18
C THR A 41 7.00 -2.30 -18.39
N ASP A 42 6.46 -2.66 -19.56
CA ASP A 42 6.71 -1.94 -20.80
C ASP A 42 5.45 -1.27 -21.38
N VAL A 43 4.44 -1.03 -20.56
CA VAL A 43 3.16 -0.47 -21.01
C VAL A 43 3.16 1.05 -20.81
N SER A 44 2.76 1.79 -21.85
CA SER A 44 2.58 3.24 -21.77
C SER A 44 1.25 3.58 -21.06
N ARG A 45 1.21 4.73 -20.43
CA ARG A 45 0.01 5.22 -19.76
C ARG A 45 -1.20 5.30 -20.71
N GLU A 46 -0.96 5.62 -21.98
CA GLU A 46 -2.00 5.78 -22.98
C GLU A 46 -2.67 4.45 -23.36
N ASP A 47 -1.99 3.33 -23.09
CA ASP A 47 -2.46 2.00 -23.45
C ASP A 47 -3.27 1.32 -22.36
N ILE A 48 -3.48 2.00 -21.23
CA ILE A 48 -4.27 1.45 -20.14
C ILE A 48 -5.62 2.16 -20.00
N ASP A 49 -6.60 1.42 -19.51
CA ASP A 49 -7.94 1.94 -19.21
C ASP A 49 -7.88 2.87 -17.99
N LYS A 50 -8.79 3.85 -17.93
CA LYS A 50 -8.93 4.73 -16.78
C LYS A 50 -9.19 3.97 -15.47
N THR A 51 -9.89 2.84 -15.54
CA THR A 51 -10.17 2.00 -14.37
C THR A 51 -8.92 1.29 -13.84
N GLN A 52 -7.84 1.28 -14.61
CA GLN A 52 -6.57 0.64 -14.26
C GLN A 52 -5.49 1.65 -13.86
N ARG A 53 -5.88 2.89 -13.65
CA ARG A 53 -4.94 3.97 -13.35
C ARG A 53 -4.12 3.72 -12.08
N ASP A 54 -4.75 3.15 -11.06
CA ASP A 54 -4.08 2.83 -9.79
C ASP A 54 -2.93 1.84 -10.01
N TYR A 55 -3.12 0.86 -10.87
CA TYR A 55 -2.07 -0.09 -11.23
C TYR A 55 -0.90 0.59 -11.92
N TRP A 56 -1.19 1.49 -12.84
CA TRP A 56 -0.14 2.21 -13.56
C TRP A 56 0.65 3.11 -12.63
N ASP A 57 -0.02 3.83 -11.73
CA ASP A 57 0.64 4.66 -10.72
C ASP A 57 1.52 3.82 -9.80
N PHE A 58 1.05 2.67 -9.39
CA PHE A 58 1.81 1.74 -8.56
C PHE A 58 3.07 1.23 -9.27
N ALA A 59 2.97 0.97 -10.59
CA ALA A 59 4.08 0.43 -11.37
C ALA A 59 5.09 1.50 -11.80
N HIS A 60 4.63 2.70 -12.14
CA HIS A 60 5.47 3.71 -12.81
C HIS A 60 5.60 5.03 -12.09
N THR A 61 4.54 5.54 -11.45
CA THR A 61 4.61 6.82 -10.73
C THR A 61 5.32 6.66 -9.39
N MET A 62 5.02 5.59 -8.67
CA MET A 62 5.67 5.29 -7.40
C MET A 62 7.14 4.94 -7.65
N GLN A 63 8.02 5.52 -6.85
CA GLN A 63 9.48 5.35 -7.00
C GLN A 63 10.10 4.71 -5.79
N VAL A 64 11.25 4.07 -5.98
CA VAL A 64 12.09 3.62 -4.86
C VAL A 64 12.45 4.83 -4.00
N GLY A 65 12.30 4.68 -2.69
CA GLY A 65 12.49 5.77 -1.73
C GLY A 65 11.20 6.44 -1.29
N ASP A 66 10.09 6.20 -1.99
CA ASP A 66 8.79 6.73 -1.58
C ASP A 66 8.31 6.07 -0.29
N THR A 67 7.52 6.81 0.48
CA THR A 67 6.94 6.34 1.74
C THR A 67 5.46 6.06 1.54
N VAL A 68 5.00 4.92 2.03
CA VAL A 68 3.61 4.49 1.88
C VAL A 68 2.99 4.24 3.25
N LEU A 69 1.88 4.90 3.51
CA LEU A 69 1.03 4.60 4.66
C LEU A 69 0.07 3.48 4.24
N VAL A 70 0.25 2.32 4.83
CA VAL A 70 -0.59 1.16 4.55
C VAL A 70 -1.79 1.16 5.49
N ILE A 71 -2.98 1.14 4.90
CA ILE A 71 -4.25 1.19 5.62
C ILE A 71 -4.94 -0.16 5.51
N ALA A 72 -5.41 -0.67 6.63
CA ALA A 72 -6.22 -1.87 6.67
C ALA A 72 -7.56 -1.52 7.29
N HIS A 73 -8.62 -1.63 6.49
CA HIS A 73 -9.99 -1.39 6.93
C HIS A 73 -10.18 -0.05 7.66
N HIS A 74 -9.81 1.05 7.01
CA HIS A 74 -9.94 2.44 7.49
C HIS A 74 -8.99 2.86 8.60
N TYR A 75 -8.10 1.98 9.05
CA TYR A 75 -7.12 2.32 10.09
C TYR A 75 -5.70 2.22 9.55
N PRO A 76 -4.81 3.11 9.95
CA PRO A 76 -3.41 2.98 9.59
C PRO A 76 -2.83 1.73 10.24
N CYS A 77 -2.14 0.93 9.45
CA CYS A 77 -1.57 -0.34 9.89
C CYS A 77 -0.06 -0.28 10.01
N ALA A 78 0.59 0.31 9.00
CA ALA A 78 2.04 0.35 8.93
C ALA A 78 2.52 1.51 8.07
N LEU A 79 3.76 1.91 8.31
CA LEU A 79 4.48 2.83 7.45
C LEU A 79 5.63 2.07 6.81
N VAL A 80 5.75 2.16 5.49
CA VAL A 80 6.78 1.43 4.73
C VAL A 80 7.51 2.35 3.77
N GLU A 81 8.74 1.97 3.43
CA GLU A 81 9.52 2.60 2.37
C GLU A 81 9.64 1.64 1.20
N VAL A 82 9.42 2.15 -0.01
CA VAL A 82 9.59 1.37 -1.23
C VAL A 82 11.08 1.18 -1.49
N VAL A 83 11.52 -0.08 -1.55
CA VAL A 83 12.94 -0.40 -1.75
C VAL A 83 13.19 -1.19 -3.03
N GLY A 84 12.14 -1.63 -3.72
CA GLY A 84 12.26 -2.42 -4.94
C GLY A 84 11.47 -1.84 -6.10
N GLU A 85 11.90 -2.23 -7.29
CA GLU A 85 11.20 -1.90 -8.53
C GLU A 85 9.89 -2.67 -8.62
N TYR A 86 9.03 -2.24 -9.56
CA TYR A 86 7.80 -2.95 -9.87
C TYR A 86 8.10 -4.35 -10.38
N ASN A 87 7.32 -5.32 -9.90
CA ASN A 87 7.36 -6.70 -10.36
C ASN A 87 5.96 -7.23 -10.63
N TYR A 88 5.88 -8.19 -11.54
CA TYR A 88 4.64 -8.86 -11.89
C TYR A 88 4.83 -10.36 -11.84
N ILE A 89 3.91 -11.06 -11.15
CA ILE A 89 3.89 -12.53 -11.15
C ILE A 89 2.59 -13.01 -11.80
N ARG A 90 2.67 -14.04 -12.61
CA ARG A 90 1.52 -14.54 -13.38
C ARG A 90 0.41 -15.12 -12.51
N ARG A 91 0.79 -15.72 -11.39
CA ARG A 91 -0.15 -16.37 -10.49
C ARG A 91 0.19 -16.03 -9.04
N PRO A 92 -0.78 -15.53 -8.28
CA PRO A 92 -0.60 -15.43 -6.83
C PRO A 92 -0.29 -16.80 -6.25
N SER A 93 0.54 -16.83 -5.22
CA SER A 93 0.91 -18.07 -4.54
C SER A 93 0.54 -17.97 -3.06
N GLU A 94 -0.50 -18.69 -2.65
CA GLU A 94 -0.91 -18.75 -1.24
C GLU A 94 0.17 -19.38 -0.36
N GLU A 95 0.91 -20.36 -0.90
CA GLU A 95 2.01 -20.99 -0.17
C GLU A 95 3.11 -19.98 0.21
N LEU A 96 3.40 -19.05 -0.70
CA LEU A 96 4.34 -17.98 -0.45
C LEU A 96 3.69 -16.76 0.20
N ARG A 97 2.41 -16.83 0.52
CA ARG A 97 1.64 -15.71 1.10
C ARG A 97 1.56 -14.48 0.21
N VAL A 98 1.66 -14.67 -1.09
CA VAL A 98 1.55 -13.60 -2.09
C VAL A 98 0.25 -13.84 -2.87
N TRP A 99 -0.75 -12.96 -2.65
CA TRP A 99 -2.07 -13.08 -3.28
C TRP A 99 -2.36 -11.98 -4.30
N PHE A 100 -1.37 -11.20 -4.65
CA PHE A 100 -1.47 -10.18 -5.68
C PHE A 100 -0.40 -10.39 -6.75
N ARG A 101 -0.74 -10.04 -7.98
CA ARG A 101 0.15 -10.23 -9.13
C ARG A 101 1.10 -9.05 -9.35
N HIS A 102 0.68 -7.84 -9.00
CA HIS A 102 1.49 -6.63 -9.09
C HIS A 102 2.09 -6.35 -7.71
N LEU A 103 3.40 -6.31 -7.61
CA LEU A 103 4.05 -6.19 -6.31
C LEU A 103 5.34 -5.36 -6.37
N ARG A 104 5.69 -4.83 -5.20
CA ARG A 104 6.95 -4.12 -4.97
C ARG A 104 7.48 -4.47 -3.59
N ARG A 105 8.79 -4.59 -3.47
CA ARG A 105 9.42 -4.82 -2.17
C ARG A 105 9.43 -3.54 -1.37
N VAL A 106 9.22 -3.69 -0.07
CA VAL A 106 9.22 -2.59 0.88
C VAL A 106 10.01 -2.96 2.12
N LYS A 107 10.48 -1.92 2.82
CA LYS A 107 11.02 -2.03 4.16
C LYS A 107 9.98 -1.45 5.11
N VAL A 108 9.59 -2.21 6.10
CA VAL A 108 8.66 -1.70 7.13
C VAL A 108 9.43 -0.76 8.05
N LEU A 109 8.99 0.50 8.13
CA LEU A 109 9.55 1.49 9.04
C LEU A 109 8.95 1.37 10.42
N GLY A 110 7.70 0.93 10.51
CA GLY A 110 7.03 0.69 11.77
C GLY A 110 5.61 0.21 11.59
N TYR A 111 5.11 -0.46 12.61
CA TYR A 111 3.70 -0.84 12.71
C TYR A 111 3.04 0.02 13.77
N TYR A 112 1.75 0.26 13.63
CA TYR A 112 0.98 0.84 14.72
C TYR A 112 0.80 -0.22 15.81
N ALA A 113 1.55 -0.10 16.87
CA ALA A 113 1.57 -1.09 17.95
C ALA A 113 0.20 -1.30 18.56
N ASP A 114 -0.57 -0.23 18.70
CA ASP A 114 -1.87 -0.25 19.36
C ASP A 114 -3.03 -0.55 18.43
N TYR A 115 -2.75 -0.82 17.17
CA TYR A 115 -3.81 -1.03 16.18
C TYR A 115 -4.83 -2.11 16.60
N ARG A 116 -4.35 -3.21 17.15
CA ARG A 116 -5.20 -4.31 17.57
C ARG A 116 -5.80 -4.13 18.94
N THR A 117 -5.09 -3.44 19.83
CA THR A 117 -5.48 -3.32 21.24
C THR A 117 -6.31 -2.08 21.51
N ASN A 118 -6.09 -1.03 20.74
CA ASN A 118 -6.81 0.23 20.93
C ASN A 118 -7.01 0.93 19.58
N PRO A 119 -7.84 0.37 18.67
CA PRO A 119 -8.05 0.99 17.36
C PRO A 119 -8.68 2.38 17.45
N SER A 120 -9.38 2.70 18.53
CA SER A 120 -9.97 4.03 18.72
C SER A 120 -8.95 5.12 19.04
N ALA A 121 -7.72 4.76 19.39
CA ALA A 121 -6.64 5.72 19.61
C ALA A 121 -6.12 6.33 18.31
N TRP A 122 -6.45 5.75 17.18
CA TRP A 122 -5.98 6.18 15.86
C TRP A 122 -7.09 6.87 15.07
N GLU A 123 -6.71 7.89 14.33
CA GLU A 123 -7.66 8.57 13.47
C GLU A 123 -8.11 7.64 12.36
N GLN A 124 -9.42 7.48 12.23
CA GLN A 124 -9.99 6.73 11.11
C GLN A 124 -9.69 7.45 9.81
N THR A 125 -9.18 6.74 8.85
CA THR A 125 -8.87 7.28 7.53
C THR A 125 -9.86 6.74 6.51
N THR A 126 -10.72 7.62 6.00
CA THR A 126 -11.64 7.24 4.92
C THR A 126 -10.88 7.21 3.61
N MET A 127 -10.96 6.10 2.91
CA MET A 127 -10.26 5.92 1.65
C MET A 127 -11.18 5.22 0.66
N THR A 128 -11.47 5.88 -0.46
CA THR A 128 -12.29 5.32 -1.53
C THR A 128 -11.42 4.68 -2.61
N ASP A 129 -10.22 5.19 -2.80
CA ASP A 129 -9.25 4.66 -3.77
C ASP A 129 -8.40 3.57 -3.14
N THR A 130 -7.94 2.63 -3.95
CA THR A 130 -7.03 1.59 -3.47
C THR A 130 -5.65 2.16 -3.20
N ILE A 131 -5.20 3.11 -4.02
CA ILE A 131 -3.92 3.79 -3.85
C ILE A 131 -4.09 5.25 -4.24
N SER A 132 -3.42 6.14 -3.53
CA SER A 132 -3.37 7.56 -3.91
C SER A 132 -2.08 8.22 -3.46
N ILE A 133 -1.55 9.09 -4.31
CA ILE A 133 -0.43 9.96 -3.96
C ILE A 133 -0.95 11.11 -3.10
N LEU A 134 -0.20 11.46 -2.06
CA LEU A 134 -0.59 12.50 -1.10
C LEU A 134 0.11 13.79 -1.46
N LYS A 135 -0.61 14.72 -2.06
CA LYS A 135 -0.10 16.03 -2.48
C LYS A 135 -0.46 17.15 -1.51
N ALA A 136 -1.60 17.01 -0.83
CA ALA A 136 -2.06 18.02 0.12
C ALA A 136 -1.31 17.87 1.45
N THR A 137 -0.41 18.79 1.73
CA THR A 137 0.44 18.76 2.92
C THR A 137 -0.33 18.95 4.23
N ASP A 138 -1.55 19.46 4.16
CA ASP A 138 -2.47 19.62 5.30
C ASP A 138 -3.43 18.45 5.49
N GLY A 139 -3.37 17.45 4.62
CA GLY A 139 -4.22 16.25 4.73
C GLY A 139 -3.88 15.39 5.93
N VAL A 140 -4.88 14.70 6.45
CA VAL A 140 -4.73 13.84 7.65
C VAL A 140 -3.65 12.78 7.46
N SER A 141 -3.68 12.07 6.34
CA SER A 141 -2.70 11.02 6.05
C SER A 141 -1.28 11.56 5.91
N TYR A 142 -1.12 12.69 5.23
CA TYR A 142 0.17 13.34 5.07
C TYR A 142 0.77 13.74 6.42
N GLN A 143 -0.03 14.39 7.25
CA GLN A 143 0.40 14.82 8.58
C GLN A 143 0.73 13.64 9.49
N LEU A 144 0.00 12.55 9.36
CA LEU A 144 0.27 11.33 10.11
C LEU A 144 1.65 10.76 9.74
N ILE A 145 1.98 10.70 8.46
CA ILE A 145 3.30 10.25 7.99
C ILE A 145 4.41 11.15 8.52
N GLU A 146 4.22 12.46 8.44
CA GLU A 146 5.20 13.43 8.93
C GLU A 146 5.47 13.26 10.43
N ARG A 147 4.43 13.15 11.24
CA ARG A 147 4.58 12.92 12.68
C ARG A 147 5.29 11.61 12.98
N TRP A 148 4.93 10.55 12.28
CA TRP A 148 5.53 9.24 12.48
C TRP A 148 7.01 9.22 12.15
N ARG A 149 7.38 9.85 11.06
CA ARG A 149 8.79 9.93 10.64
C ARG A 149 9.66 10.72 11.62
N ARG A 150 9.09 11.70 12.31
CA ARG A 150 9.80 12.52 13.32
C ARG A 150 9.98 11.82 14.65
N ALA A 151 9.14 10.83 14.95
CA ALA A 151 9.18 10.10 16.21
C ALA A 151 9.20 8.59 15.94
N PRO A 152 10.29 8.08 15.32
CA PRO A 152 10.35 6.69 14.86
C PRO A 152 10.29 5.66 16.00
N ASP A 153 10.59 6.07 17.21
CA ASP A 153 10.58 5.19 18.39
C ASP A 153 9.31 5.32 19.24
N ALA A 154 8.36 6.07 18.74
CA ALA A 154 7.12 6.29 19.47
C ALA A 154 6.09 5.18 19.18
#